data_efcbb73831fd6f250257c50b130764ed
#
_entry.id   efcbb73831fd6f250257c50b130764ed
#
_cell.length_a   1.000
_cell.length_b   1.000
_cell.length_c   1.000
_cell.angle_alpha   90.00
_cell.angle_beta   90.00
_cell.angle_gamma   90.00
#
_symmetry.space_group_name_H-M   'P 1'
#
loop_
_entity.id
_entity.type
_entity.pdbx_description
1 polymer ?
#
loop_
_entity_poly.entity_id
_entity_poly.type
_entity_poly.pdbx_seq_one_letter_code
_entity_poly.pdbx_strand_id
1 'polypeptide(L)'
;MKKLLRGAACFLAAAVLTGLWGMEARAQEEDTILTGVYIEDMSLGGMTVSDAKAMVENYVDGLSEKVITLMIIDGNSVEITPADVGLSWNNPTVVEEAVKIGQSGNIVQRYKAAKDLQYENKVFDLELSVDREMVKTILAERCS
;
A
#
# COMPACT_ATOMS: atom_id res chain seq x y z
N MET A 1 -75.93 46.82 -6.44
CA MET A 1 -76.01 45.69 -5.48
C MET A 1 -75.05 44.62 -5.98
N LYS A 2 -73.94 44.54 -5.38
CA LYS A 2 -73.47 43.37 -4.61
C LYS A 2 -73.24 42.14 -5.49
N LYS A 3 -72.05 41.66 -5.65
CA LYS A 3 -71.23 40.85 -4.74
C LYS A 3 -70.05 40.31 -5.54
N LEU A 4 -68.88 40.65 -5.10
CA LEU A 4 -67.97 39.72 -4.49
C LEU A 4 -67.86 38.34 -5.13
N LEU A 5 -66.83 38.16 -5.97
CA LEU A 5 -66.29 36.84 -6.26
C LEU A 5 -64.86 36.77 -5.76
N ARG A 6 -64.76 36.09 -4.66
CA ARG A 6 -63.45 35.75 -4.03
C ARG A 6 -62.81 34.63 -4.83
N GLY A 7 -61.77 34.98 -5.57
CA GLY A 7 -60.94 33.98 -6.24
C GLY A 7 -60.12 33.23 -5.22
N ALA A 8 -60.37 31.94 -5.17
CA ALA A 8 -59.54 31.01 -4.44
C ALA A 8 -58.21 30.81 -5.19
N ALA A 9 -57.15 31.33 -4.64
CA ALA A 9 -55.78 31.05 -5.13
C ALA A 9 -55.44 29.62 -4.74
N CYS A 10 -55.49 28.71 -5.68
CA CYS A 10 -54.88 27.40 -5.54
C CYS A 10 -53.37 27.55 -5.57
N PHE A 11 -52.75 27.48 -4.41
CA PHE A 11 -51.34 27.29 -4.25
C PHE A 11 -51.01 25.85 -4.66
N LEU A 12 -50.59 25.68 -5.90
CA LEU A 12 -49.87 24.48 -6.32
C LEU A 12 -48.43 24.59 -5.80
N ALA A 13 -48.22 24.09 -4.60
CA ALA A 13 -46.91 23.80 -4.09
C ALA A 13 -46.35 22.62 -4.89
N ALA A 14 -45.63 22.91 -5.98
CA ALA A 14 -44.81 21.93 -6.61
C ALA A 14 -43.65 21.60 -5.69
N ALA A 15 -43.82 20.56 -4.88
CA ALA A 15 -42.75 19.93 -4.17
C ALA A 15 -41.80 19.31 -5.20
N VAL A 16 -40.77 20.07 -5.55
CA VAL A 16 -39.60 19.51 -6.25
C VAL A 16 -38.90 18.61 -5.26
N LEU A 17 -39.31 17.36 -5.23
CA LEU A 17 -38.53 16.27 -4.66
C LEU A 17 -37.32 16.07 -5.54
N THR A 18 -36.31 16.92 -5.36
CA THR A 18 -34.96 16.59 -5.77
C THR A 18 -34.56 15.39 -4.92
N GLY A 19 -34.74 14.21 -5.48
CA GLY A 19 -34.16 13.01 -4.96
C GLY A 19 -32.66 13.21 -4.88
N LEU A 20 -32.15 13.55 -3.70
CA LEU A 20 -30.78 13.24 -3.34
C LEU A 20 -30.67 11.73 -3.40
N TRP A 21 -30.28 11.25 -4.57
CA TRP A 21 -29.70 9.94 -4.65
C TRP A 21 -28.39 10.07 -3.88
N GLY A 22 -28.49 9.73 -2.60
CA GLY A 22 -27.31 9.45 -1.82
C GLY A 22 -26.54 8.38 -2.60
N MET A 23 -25.47 8.79 -3.27
CA MET A 23 -24.38 7.88 -3.55
C MET A 23 -23.90 7.47 -2.15
N GLU A 24 -24.49 6.39 -1.65
CA GLU A 24 -23.80 5.59 -0.67
C GLU A 24 -22.53 5.15 -1.40
N ALA A 25 -21.46 5.90 -1.18
CA ALA A 25 -20.14 5.37 -1.37
C ALA A 25 -20.11 4.14 -0.45
N ARG A 26 -20.42 2.97 -1.00
CA ARG A 26 -20.00 1.73 -0.41
C ARG A 26 -18.50 1.89 -0.35
N ALA A 27 -17.99 2.23 0.83
CA ALA A 27 -16.64 1.89 1.18
C ALA A 27 -16.58 0.38 0.89
N GLN A 28 -15.92 0.00 -0.18
CA GLN A 28 -15.48 -1.38 -0.33
C GLN A 28 -14.69 -1.59 0.95
N GLU A 29 -15.16 -2.51 1.80
CA GLU A 29 -14.31 -3.03 2.86
C GLU A 29 -13.11 -3.62 2.10
N GLU A 30 -12.07 -2.80 1.96
CA GLU A 30 -10.81 -3.29 1.44
C GLU A 30 -10.35 -4.36 2.42
N ASP A 31 -10.13 -5.54 1.88
CA ASP A 31 -9.64 -6.66 2.66
C ASP A 31 -8.35 -6.23 3.36
N THR A 32 -8.36 -6.27 4.69
CA THR A 32 -7.20 -5.91 5.49
C THR A 32 -6.36 -7.14 5.82
N ILE A 33 -5.06 -6.92 5.89
CA ILE A 33 -4.08 -7.95 6.25
C ILE A 33 -4.27 -8.36 7.71
N LEU A 34 -4.22 -9.64 8.00
CA LEU A 34 -4.36 -10.14 9.37
C LEU A 34 -3.17 -9.72 10.25
N THR A 35 -3.46 -9.48 11.53
CA THR A 35 -2.42 -9.26 12.54
C THR A 35 -1.52 -10.49 12.64
N GLY A 36 -0.21 -10.27 12.75
CA GLY A 36 0.80 -11.35 12.76
C GLY A 36 1.42 -11.61 11.38
N VAL A 37 1.04 -10.84 10.35
CA VAL A 37 1.68 -10.87 9.04
C VAL A 37 2.69 -9.73 8.92
N TYR A 38 3.89 -10.06 8.45
CA TYR A 38 5.03 -9.15 8.33
C TYR A 38 5.68 -9.28 6.95
N ILE A 39 6.29 -8.19 6.48
CA ILE A 39 7.31 -8.20 5.43
C ILE A 39 8.59 -7.70 6.09
N GLU A 40 9.63 -8.54 6.14
CA GLU A 40 10.83 -8.31 6.97
C GLU A 40 10.41 -7.93 8.41
N ASP A 41 10.83 -6.77 8.88
CA ASP A 41 10.50 -6.22 10.20
C ASP A 41 9.22 -5.38 10.22
N MET A 42 8.57 -5.19 9.07
CA MET A 42 7.39 -4.34 8.92
C MET A 42 6.11 -5.11 9.22
N SER A 43 5.37 -4.70 10.26
CA SER A 43 4.06 -5.27 10.56
C SER A 43 2.99 -4.71 9.61
N LEU A 44 2.28 -5.60 8.91
CA LEU A 44 1.22 -5.23 7.97
C LEU A 44 -0.19 -5.40 8.55
N GLY A 45 -0.30 -5.90 9.77
CA GLY A 45 -1.60 -6.20 10.39
C GLY A 45 -2.56 -5.01 10.44
N GLY A 46 -3.75 -5.19 9.92
CA GLY A 46 -4.79 -4.17 9.84
C GLY A 46 -4.66 -3.19 8.67
N MET A 47 -3.62 -3.30 7.84
CA MET A 47 -3.44 -2.45 6.67
C MET A 47 -4.23 -2.97 5.47
N THR A 48 -4.62 -2.05 4.59
CA THR A 48 -5.10 -2.39 3.25
C THR A 48 -3.91 -2.77 2.36
N VAL A 49 -4.18 -3.38 1.21
CA VAL A 49 -3.15 -3.64 0.18
C VAL A 49 -2.42 -2.35 -0.22
N SER A 50 -3.18 -1.27 -0.37
CA SER A 50 -2.65 0.04 -0.79
C SER A 50 -1.71 0.62 0.26
N ASP A 51 -2.10 0.60 1.54
CA ASP A 51 -1.28 1.11 2.64
C ASP A 51 -0.02 0.28 2.83
N ALA A 52 -0.14 -1.05 2.74
CA ALA A 52 0.99 -1.96 2.86
C ALA A 52 2.00 -1.77 1.71
N LYS A 53 1.53 -1.59 0.46
CA LYS A 53 2.41 -1.25 -0.67
C LYS A 53 3.13 0.08 -0.44
N ALA A 54 2.41 1.12 -0.05
CA ALA A 54 3.00 2.42 0.24
C ALA A 54 4.04 2.34 1.37
N MET A 55 3.79 1.52 2.40
CA MET A 55 4.77 1.29 3.47
C MET A 55 6.06 0.64 2.94
N VAL A 56 5.94 -0.40 2.11
CA VAL A 56 7.11 -1.08 1.52
C VAL A 56 7.86 -0.16 0.57
N GLU A 57 7.16 0.61 -0.28
CA GLU A 57 7.77 1.59 -1.17
C GLU A 57 8.56 2.64 -0.39
N ASN A 58 7.97 3.23 0.66
CA ASN A 58 8.66 4.19 1.52
C ASN A 58 9.90 3.57 2.22
N TYR A 59 9.82 2.30 2.58
CA TYR A 59 10.96 1.59 3.15
C TYR A 59 12.11 1.43 2.15
N VAL A 60 11.79 1.02 0.92
CA VAL A 60 12.78 0.87 -0.18
C VAL A 60 13.37 2.23 -0.56
N ASP A 61 12.56 3.28 -0.62
CA ASP A 61 13.02 4.65 -0.88
C ASP A 61 13.99 5.09 0.22
N GLY A 62 13.68 4.86 1.49
CA GLY A 62 14.57 5.14 2.60
C GLY A 62 15.88 4.32 2.57
N LEU A 63 15.85 3.10 2.00
CA LEU A 63 17.08 2.34 1.76
C LEU A 63 17.90 2.94 0.64
N SER A 64 17.26 3.44 -0.43
CA SER A 64 17.95 3.99 -1.60
C SER A 64 18.71 5.28 -1.32
N GLU A 65 18.38 6.00 -0.25
CA GLU A 65 19.07 7.22 0.19
C GLU A 65 20.25 6.96 1.12
N LYS A 66 20.45 5.72 1.59
CA LYS A 66 21.54 5.40 2.52
C LYS A 66 22.90 5.47 1.84
N VAL A 67 23.86 6.15 2.50
CA VAL A 67 25.23 6.22 2.00
C VAL A 67 26.00 4.94 2.34
N ILE A 68 26.60 4.34 1.32
CA ILE A 68 27.49 3.19 1.41
C ILE A 68 28.90 3.66 1.06
N THR A 69 29.85 3.50 1.98
CA THR A 69 31.24 3.85 1.74
C THR A 69 31.99 2.61 1.24
N LEU A 70 32.46 2.66 0.01
CA LEU A 70 33.34 1.64 -0.57
C LEU A 70 34.79 2.01 -0.28
N MET A 71 35.51 1.10 0.37
CA MET A 71 36.95 1.25 0.60
C MET A 71 37.74 0.59 -0.53
N ILE A 72 38.61 1.36 -1.14
CA ILE A 72 39.53 0.92 -2.23
C ILE A 72 40.86 0.50 -1.63
N ILE A 73 41.56 -0.44 -2.28
CA ILE A 73 42.82 -1.05 -1.82
C ILE A 73 43.88 0.02 -1.51
N ASP A 74 43.90 1.13 -2.22
CA ASP A 74 44.87 2.22 -2.06
C ASP A 74 44.57 3.18 -0.91
N GLY A 75 43.56 2.87 -0.08
CA GLY A 75 43.16 3.69 1.07
C GLY A 75 42.18 4.83 0.76
N ASN A 76 41.80 4.99 -0.49
CA ASN A 76 40.75 5.90 -0.91
C ASN A 76 39.37 5.31 -0.58
N SER A 77 38.38 6.15 -0.39
CA SER A 77 36.98 5.75 -0.21
C SER A 77 36.09 6.47 -1.20
N VAL A 78 35.07 5.77 -1.68
CA VAL A 78 34.03 6.29 -2.54
C VAL A 78 32.67 6.10 -1.88
N GLU A 79 31.89 7.16 -1.81
CA GLU A 79 30.52 7.09 -1.30
C GLU A 79 29.56 6.89 -2.47
N ILE A 80 28.67 5.92 -2.33
CA ILE A 80 27.58 5.63 -3.25
C ILE A 80 26.28 5.44 -2.47
N THR A 81 25.16 5.59 -3.16
CA THR A 81 23.86 5.23 -2.60
C THR A 81 23.28 4.03 -3.37
N PRO A 82 22.37 3.25 -2.77
CA PRO A 82 21.64 2.21 -3.50
C PRO A 82 20.86 2.74 -4.70
N ALA A 83 20.44 4.02 -4.67
CA ALA A 83 19.84 4.70 -5.82
C ALA A 83 20.82 4.82 -7.01
N ASP A 84 22.10 5.09 -6.74
CA ASP A 84 23.15 5.18 -7.78
C ASP A 84 23.33 3.86 -8.55
N VAL A 85 23.01 2.74 -7.91
CA VAL A 85 23.09 1.39 -8.48
C VAL A 85 21.74 0.82 -8.91
N GLY A 86 20.71 1.66 -8.99
CA GLY A 86 19.38 1.28 -9.47
C GLY A 86 18.67 0.27 -8.56
N LEU A 87 18.70 0.50 -7.23
CA LEU A 87 17.94 -0.33 -6.30
C LEU A 87 16.47 -0.38 -6.71
N SER A 88 15.90 -1.57 -6.76
CA SER A 88 14.48 -1.79 -7.10
C SER A 88 13.88 -2.93 -6.29
N TRP A 89 12.57 -2.83 -6.06
CA TRP A 89 11.78 -3.87 -5.42
C TRP A 89 11.23 -4.83 -6.48
N ASN A 90 11.58 -6.12 -6.38
CA ASN A 90 11.31 -7.12 -7.43
C ASN A 90 10.08 -7.98 -7.20
N ASN A 91 9.59 -8.09 -5.97
CA ASN A 91 8.44 -8.94 -5.65
C ASN A 91 7.22 -8.15 -5.12
N PRO A 92 6.66 -7.18 -5.87
CA PRO A 92 5.52 -6.38 -5.40
C PRO A 92 4.26 -7.20 -5.12
N THR A 93 4.17 -8.41 -5.66
CA THR A 93 3.08 -9.37 -5.41
C THR A 93 3.08 -9.93 -4.00
N VAL A 94 4.17 -9.78 -3.25
CA VAL A 94 4.26 -10.26 -1.86
C VAL A 94 3.19 -9.64 -0.95
N VAL A 95 2.80 -8.40 -1.22
CA VAL A 95 1.73 -7.72 -0.47
C VAL A 95 0.37 -8.38 -0.74
N GLU A 96 0.08 -8.72 -2.02
CA GLU A 96 -1.16 -9.44 -2.35
C GLU A 96 -1.16 -10.86 -1.77
N GLU A 97 -0.01 -11.50 -1.66
CA GLU A 97 0.12 -12.79 -0.98
C GLU A 97 -0.13 -12.67 0.52
N ALA A 98 0.38 -11.62 1.15
CA ALA A 98 0.15 -11.31 2.55
C ALA A 98 -1.35 -11.12 2.87
N VAL A 99 -2.09 -10.41 2.01
CA VAL A 99 -3.55 -10.23 2.16
C VAL A 99 -4.30 -11.55 2.04
N LYS A 100 -3.87 -12.46 1.18
CA LYS A 100 -4.55 -13.76 1.00
C LYS A 100 -4.47 -14.66 2.24
N ILE A 101 -3.55 -14.39 3.17
CA ILE A 101 -3.46 -15.12 4.42
C ILE A 101 -4.74 -14.91 5.24
N GLY A 102 -5.44 -16.02 5.52
CA GLY A 102 -6.70 -16.02 6.26
C GLY A 102 -7.93 -15.56 5.46
N GLN A 103 -7.76 -15.18 4.19
CA GLN A 103 -8.88 -14.84 3.30
C GLN A 103 -9.17 -15.95 2.29
N SER A 104 -8.21 -16.83 2.02
CA SER A 104 -8.32 -17.93 1.07
C SER A 104 -8.85 -19.19 1.71
N GLY A 105 -9.66 -19.96 0.95
CA GLY A 105 -10.20 -21.24 1.36
C GLY A 105 -11.56 -21.17 2.08
N ASN A 106 -11.96 -22.28 2.68
CA ASN A 106 -13.22 -22.38 3.43
C ASN A 106 -13.10 -21.74 4.83
N ILE A 107 -14.24 -21.55 5.49
CA ILE A 107 -14.30 -20.87 6.80
C ILE A 107 -13.40 -21.51 7.87
N VAL A 108 -13.24 -22.83 7.83
CA VAL A 108 -12.38 -23.56 8.78
C VAL A 108 -10.91 -23.27 8.52
N GLN A 109 -10.50 -23.23 7.25
CA GLN A 109 -9.12 -22.92 6.85
C GLN A 109 -8.78 -21.47 7.20
N ARG A 110 -9.70 -20.53 6.94
CA ARG A 110 -9.54 -19.12 7.31
C ARG A 110 -9.42 -18.93 8.81
N TYR A 111 -10.28 -19.59 9.58
CA TYR A 111 -10.21 -19.55 11.05
C TYR A 111 -8.89 -20.13 11.56
N LYS A 112 -8.46 -21.28 10.99
CA LYS A 112 -7.16 -21.88 11.36
C LYS A 112 -6.01 -20.94 11.08
N ALA A 113 -5.93 -20.35 9.89
CA ALA A 113 -4.87 -19.41 9.52
C ALA A 113 -4.81 -18.21 10.48
N ALA A 114 -5.96 -17.61 10.82
CA ALA A 114 -6.04 -16.53 11.77
C ALA A 114 -5.63 -16.96 13.20
N LYS A 115 -5.91 -18.22 13.57
CA LYS A 115 -5.52 -18.77 14.85
C LYS A 115 -4.03 -19.06 14.92
N ASP A 116 -3.46 -19.60 13.86
CA ASP A 116 -2.02 -19.93 13.77
C ASP A 116 -1.17 -18.63 13.90
N LEU A 117 -1.61 -17.52 13.30
CA LEU A 117 -0.96 -16.20 13.42
C LEU A 117 -0.93 -15.63 14.85
N GLN A 118 -1.76 -16.14 15.76
CA GLN A 118 -1.71 -15.75 17.18
C GLN A 118 -0.54 -16.39 17.92
N TYR A 119 0.02 -17.47 17.40
CA TYR A 119 1.11 -18.22 18.01
C TYR A 119 2.42 -18.02 17.26
N GLU A 120 2.36 -17.85 15.94
CA GLU A 120 3.55 -17.70 15.09
C GLU A 120 3.28 -16.67 14.00
N ASN A 121 4.13 -15.65 13.92
CA ASN A 121 4.05 -14.63 12.89
C ASN A 121 4.41 -15.21 11.52
N LYS A 122 3.68 -14.79 10.49
CA LYS A 122 4.06 -15.06 9.11
C LYS A 122 4.89 -13.91 8.56
N VAL A 123 6.15 -14.19 8.29
CA VAL A 123 7.08 -13.22 7.71
C VAL A 123 7.28 -13.55 6.22
N PHE A 124 7.23 -12.54 5.38
CA PHE A 124 7.55 -12.59 3.97
C PHE A 124 8.86 -11.85 3.72
N ASP A 125 9.64 -12.37 2.79
CA ASP A 125 10.91 -11.76 2.40
C ASP A 125 10.68 -10.64 1.38
N LEU A 126 11.46 -9.58 1.48
CA LEU A 126 11.49 -8.48 0.52
C LEU A 126 12.62 -8.72 -0.48
N GLU A 127 12.28 -8.94 -1.75
CA GLU A 127 13.27 -9.15 -2.78
C GLU A 127 13.68 -7.82 -3.40
N LEU A 128 14.93 -7.45 -3.17
CA LEU A 128 15.56 -6.26 -3.74
C LEU A 128 16.58 -6.65 -4.79
N SER A 129 16.74 -5.84 -5.82
CA SER A 129 17.79 -6.01 -6.82
C SER A 129 18.46 -4.68 -7.17
N VAL A 130 19.63 -4.77 -7.73
CA VAL A 130 20.40 -3.64 -8.25
C VAL A 130 20.75 -3.86 -9.72
N ASP A 131 20.90 -2.78 -10.47
CA ASP A 131 21.31 -2.85 -11.87
C ASP A 131 22.81 -3.12 -11.96
N ARG A 132 23.16 -4.29 -12.53
CA ARG A 132 24.56 -4.73 -12.67
C ARG A 132 25.40 -3.84 -13.58
N GLU A 133 24.79 -3.23 -14.59
CA GLU A 133 25.51 -2.34 -15.50
C GLU A 133 25.79 -1.01 -14.84
N MET A 134 24.86 -0.48 -14.05
CA MET A 134 25.10 0.71 -13.22
C MET A 134 26.20 0.46 -12.20
N VAL A 135 26.18 -0.69 -11.52
CA VAL A 135 27.25 -1.08 -10.57
C VAL A 135 28.62 -1.10 -11.29
N LYS A 136 28.74 -1.72 -12.47
CA LYS A 136 29.99 -1.76 -13.25
C LYS A 136 30.46 -0.36 -13.64
N THR A 137 29.53 0.49 -14.08
CA THR A 137 29.84 1.87 -14.48
C THR A 137 30.41 2.66 -13.30
N ILE A 138 29.78 2.58 -12.14
CA ILE A 138 30.23 3.28 -10.94
C ILE A 138 31.59 2.78 -10.47
N LEU A 139 31.82 1.46 -10.50
CA LEU A 139 33.10 0.88 -10.13
C LEU A 139 34.19 1.30 -11.09
N ALA A 140 33.91 1.38 -12.40
CA ALA A 140 34.90 1.81 -13.41
C ALA A 140 35.22 3.32 -13.31
N GLU A 141 34.23 4.15 -13.02
CA GLU A 141 34.37 5.62 -12.99
C GLU A 141 34.94 6.16 -11.68
N ARG A 142 34.52 5.56 -10.54
CA ARG A 142 34.84 6.09 -9.21
C ARG A 142 35.90 5.27 -8.46
N CYS A 143 36.18 4.04 -8.88
CA CYS A 143 37.11 3.13 -8.20
C CYS A 143 38.37 2.75 -9.05
N SER A 144 38.56 3.41 -10.20
CA SER A 144 39.76 3.17 -11.07
C SER A 144 40.86 4.19 -10.82
#